data_0c24237d3eda14c686cffeaf05fc1bfd
#
_entry.id   0c24237d3eda14c686cffeaf05fc1bfd
#
_cell.length_a   1.000
_cell.length_b   1.000
_cell.length_c   1.000
_cell.angle_alpha   90.00
_cell.angle_beta   90.00
_cell.angle_gamma   90.00
#
_symmetry.space_group_name_H-M   'P 1'
#
loop_
_entity.id
_entity.type
_entity.pdbx_description
1 polymer ?
#
loop_
_entity_poly.entity_id
_entity_poly.type
_entity_poly.pdbx_seq_one_letter_code
_entity_poly.pdbx_strand_id
1 'polypeptide(L)'
;GVCHIVADDEIDAYARGRRLVGYFCQQGHFDRSKAEAGDIDLHALLPESPRRAYDVHPLIEALLDSDAPFEEFQSKWAPSMVVGLGRLSGRTVGVLANNPLRLGGCLNSESAEKAARFVRLCNAFGIPLVVIVDVPGYLPGVDQEWGGVVRRGAKLLHAFGEAEVPRVTLVTRKIYGGAYIAMNSRSLGATKVFAWPDAEVAVMGAKAAVGILHKKTLAATPESEREALHEELAAEHERIA
;
A
#
# COMPACT_ATOMS: atom_id res chain seq x y z
N GLY A 1 18.64 -3.95 1.79
CA GLY A 1 17.82 -4.70 0.85
C GLY A 1 18.41 -6.04 0.41
N VAL A 2 19.51 -6.53 1.01
CA VAL A 2 20.11 -7.82 0.66
C VAL A 2 19.43 -8.97 1.40
N CYS A 3 19.30 -8.86 2.73
CA CYS A 3 18.66 -9.87 3.56
C CYS A 3 17.13 -9.80 3.39
N HIS A 4 16.49 -10.92 3.06
CA HIS A 4 15.04 -11.00 2.89
C HIS A 4 14.32 -11.25 4.22
N ILE A 5 14.84 -12.17 5.03
CA ILE A 5 14.26 -12.55 6.33
C ILE A 5 15.36 -12.53 7.37
N VAL A 6 15.08 -11.94 8.52
CA VAL A 6 15.98 -11.97 9.69
C VAL A 6 15.34 -12.93 10.69
N ALA A 7 16.05 -14.00 10.98
CA ALA A 7 15.65 -14.98 11.99
C ALA A 7 16.28 -14.63 13.35
N ASP A 8 15.64 -15.05 14.43
CA ASP A 8 16.12 -14.81 15.79
C ASP A 8 17.27 -15.75 16.16
N ASP A 9 17.20 -17.00 15.67
CA ASP A 9 18.21 -18.02 15.84
C ASP A 9 18.21 -19.05 14.68
N GLU A 10 19.03 -20.09 14.77
CA GLU A 10 19.10 -21.15 13.74
C GLU A 10 17.80 -21.96 13.62
N ILE A 11 17.11 -22.19 14.72
CA ILE A 11 15.86 -22.96 14.73
C ILE A 11 14.77 -22.16 14.01
N ASP A 12 14.65 -20.86 14.32
CA ASP A 12 13.73 -19.97 13.63
C ASP A 12 14.09 -19.84 12.15
N ALA A 13 15.38 -19.78 11.81
CA ALA A 13 15.83 -19.73 10.41
C ALA A 13 15.36 -20.96 9.62
N TYR A 14 15.48 -22.15 10.18
CA TYR A 14 14.99 -23.38 9.55
C TYR A 14 13.46 -23.42 9.47
N ALA A 15 12.76 -22.97 10.51
CA ALA A 15 11.30 -22.94 10.53
C ALA A 15 10.76 -21.97 9.46
N ARG A 16 11.33 -20.77 9.36
CA ARG A 16 10.99 -19.76 8.32
C ARG A 16 11.33 -20.27 6.93
N GLY A 17 12.50 -20.89 6.75
CA GLY A 17 12.89 -21.46 5.46
C GLY A 17 11.91 -22.53 4.99
N ARG A 18 11.46 -23.44 5.89
CA ARG A 18 10.45 -24.45 5.55
C ARG A 18 9.10 -23.85 5.20
N ARG A 19 8.64 -22.81 5.94
CA ARG A 19 7.39 -22.12 5.63
C ARG A 19 7.48 -21.43 4.26
N LEU A 20 8.58 -20.74 4.01
CA LEU A 20 8.80 -20.07 2.74
C LEU A 20 8.76 -21.03 1.55
N VAL A 21 9.45 -22.17 1.65
CA VAL A 21 9.38 -23.24 0.64
C VAL A 21 7.95 -23.75 0.49
N GLY A 22 7.22 -23.90 1.59
CA GLY A 22 5.81 -24.26 1.58
C GLY A 22 4.94 -23.26 0.79
N TYR A 23 5.15 -21.98 0.96
CA TYR A 23 4.42 -20.95 0.20
C TYR A 23 4.71 -21.00 -1.31
N PHE A 24 5.92 -21.33 -1.70
CA PHE A 24 6.29 -21.42 -3.12
C PHE A 24 5.87 -22.75 -3.77
N CYS A 25 6.08 -23.87 -3.08
CA CYS A 25 5.92 -25.20 -3.68
C CYS A 25 4.54 -25.81 -3.42
N GLN A 26 3.86 -25.40 -2.35
CA GLN A 26 2.54 -25.88 -1.94
C GLN A 26 1.55 -24.72 -1.86
N GLN A 27 1.35 -24.04 -2.97
CA GLN A 27 0.55 -22.81 -3.01
C GLN A 27 -0.94 -23.02 -2.65
N GLY A 28 -1.43 -24.26 -2.71
CA GLY A 28 -2.82 -24.58 -2.43
C GLY A 28 -3.79 -24.10 -3.48
N HIS A 29 -5.08 -24.24 -3.19
CA HIS A 29 -6.17 -23.77 -4.02
C HIS A 29 -7.11 -22.90 -3.18
N PHE A 30 -7.79 -21.97 -3.82
CA PHE A 30 -8.81 -21.16 -3.18
C PHE A 30 -10.00 -22.05 -2.76
N ASP A 31 -10.22 -22.14 -1.46
CA ASP A 31 -11.31 -22.92 -0.86
C ASP A 31 -12.44 -21.97 -0.41
N ARG A 32 -13.56 -22.03 -1.12
CA ARG A 32 -14.73 -21.18 -0.82
C ARG A 32 -15.30 -21.43 0.59
N SER A 33 -15.16 -22.61 1.14
CA SER A 33 -15.64 -22.91 2.49
C SER A 33 -14.86 -22.17 3.57
N LYS A 34 -13.61 -21.79 3.28
CA LYS A 34 -12.75 -20.96 4.14
C LYS A 34 -12.93 -19.46 3.90
N ALA A 35 -13.67 -19.09 2.85
CA ALA A 35 -13.92 -17.70 2.48
C ALA A 35 -15.09 -17.08 3.24
N GLU A 36 -15.61 -17.75 4.28
CA GLU A 36 -16.62 -17.15 5.14
C GLU A 36 -16.01 -15.88 5.77
N ALA A 37 -16.69 -14.76 5.51
CA ALA A 37 -16.34 -13.49 6.12
C ALA A 37 -16.34 -13.69 7.63
N GLY A 38 -15.18 -13.70 8.24
CA GLY A 38 -15.12 -13.61 9.70
C GLY A 38 -15.85 -12.35 10.13
N ASP A 39 -16.44 -12.35 11.29
CA ASP A 39 -17.11 -11.19 11.90
C ASP A 39 -16.12 -10.05 12.26
N ILE A 40 -14.96 -10.00 11.59
CA ILE A 40 -13.95 -8.98 11.83
C ILE A 40 -14.28 -7.75 11.01
N ASP A 41 -14.63 -6.68 11.70
CA ASP A 41 -14.73 -5.36 11.08
C ASP A 41 -13.31 -4.82 10.80
N LEU A 42 -12.84 -5.01 9.58
CA LEU A 42 -11.52 -4.54 9.16
C LEU A 42 -11.39 -3.00 9.22
N HIS A 43 -12.51 -2.29 9.08
CA HIS A 43 -12.52 -0.82 9.19
C HIS A 43 -12.22 -0.36 10.61
N ALA A 44 -12.66 -1.11 11.63
CA ALA A 44 -12.38 -0.83 13.03
C ALA A 44 -10.88 -0.93 13.41
N LEU A 45 -10.06 -1.54 12.54
CA LEU A 45 -8.59 -1.57 12.71
C LEU A 45 -7.91 -0.25 12.30
N LEU A 46 -8.64 0.65 11.61
CA LEU A 46 -8.14 1.97 11.28
C LEU A 46 -8.43 2.97 12.41
N PRO A 47 -7.58 3.99 12.60
CA PRO A 47 -7.87 5.05 13.54
C PRO A 47 -9.04 5.92 13.05
N GLU A 48 -9.92 6.35 13.96
CA GLU A 48 -11.03 7.25 13.67
C GLU A 48 -10.60 8.55 12.98
N SER A 49 -9.42 9.07 13.38
CA SER A 49 -8.88 10.29 12.76
C SER A 49 -8.12 9.95 11.47
N PRO A 50 -8.49 10.54 10.32
CA PRO A 50 -7.80 10.31 9.04
C PRO A 50 -6.36 10.84 9.03
N ARG A 51 -6.00 11.70 9.99
CA ARG A 51 -4.63 12.24 10.14
C ARG A 51 -3.72 11.36 10.98
N ARG A 52 -4.28 10.40 11.74
CA ARG A 52 -3.48 9.53 12.60
C ARG A 52 -2.85 8.40 11.79
N ALA A 53 -1.54 8.24 11.95
CA ALA A 53 -0.83 7.10 11.38
C ALA A 53 -1.17 5.81 12.13
N TYR A 54 -1.14 4.70 11.41
CA TYR A 54 -1.38 3.36 11.97
C TYR A 54 -0.42 2.35 11.34
N ASP A 55 -0.23 1.22 12.01
CA ASP A 55 0.49 0.08 11.48
C ASP A 55 -0.44 -0.78 10.63
N VAL A 56 -0.01 -1.13 9.43
CA VAL A 56 -0.83 -1.94 8.50
C VAL A 56 -0.79 -3.44 8.82
N HIS A 57 0.14 -3.91 9.65
CA HIS A 57 0.28 -5.35 9.96
C HIS A 57 -0.99 -5.98 10.53
N PRO A 58 -1.70 -5.38 11.52
CA PRO A 58 -2.95 -5.96 12.01
C PRO A 58 -4.02 -6.13 10.93
N LEU A 59 -4.07 -5.22 9.96
CA LEU A 59 -5.00 -5.34 8.83
C LEU A 59 -4.61 -6.49 7.89
N ILE A 60 -3.33 -6.69 7.64
CA ILE A 60 -2.82 -7.80 6.83
C ILE A 60 -3.13 -9.13 7.53
N GLU A 61 -2.84 -9.23 8.82
CA GLU A 61 -3.07 -10.44 9.61
C GLU A 61 -4.56 -10.80 9.71
N ALA A 62 -5.43 -9.80 9.86
CA ALA A 62 -6.88 -10.01 9.89
C ALA A 62 -7.47 -10.42 8.52
N LEU A 63 -6.81 -10.05 7.43
CA LEU A 63 -7.22 -10.44 6.07
C LEU A 63 -6.80 -11.87 5.71
N LEU A 64 -5.67 -12.35 6.26
CA LEU A 64 -5.08 -13.63 5.92
C LEU A 64 -5.63 -14.76 6.80
N ASP A 65 -5.43 -16.00 6.36
CA ASP A 65 -5.78 -17.18 7.11
C ASP A 65 -4.97 -17.25 8.43
N SER A 66 -5.63 -17.41 9.56
CA SER A 66 -5.00 -17.42 10.89
C SER A 66 -4.11 -18.64 11.15
N ASP A 67 -4.27 -19.71 10.37
CA ASP A 67 -3.47 -20.94 10.44
C ASP A 67 -2.14 -20.84 9.65
N ALA A 68 -1.91 -19.74 8.94
CA ALA A 68 -0.73 -19.54 8.10
C ALA A 68 -0.10 -18.16 8.37
N PRO A 69 1.00 -18.10 9.14
CA PRO A 69 1.63 -16.82 9.51
C PRO A 69 2.02 -15.99 8.29
N PHE A 70 1.84 -14.67 8.37
CA PHE A 70 2.39 -13.75 7.37
C PHE A 70 3.92 -13.75 7.45
N GLU A 71 4.58 -14.09 6.35
CA GLU A 71 6.04 -14.09 6.26
C GLU A 71 6.49 -12.83 5.53
N GLU A 72 6.84 -11.78 6.30
CA GLU A 72 7.27 -10.50 5.77
C GLU A 72 8.70 -10.56 5.24
N PHE A 73 8.92 -9.97 4.07
CA PHE A 73 10.24 -9.81 3.47
C PHE A 73 10.79 -8.42 3.73
N GLN A 74 12.08 -8.38 4.12
CA GLN A 74 12.83 -7.14 4.27
C GLN A 74 12.18 -6.13 5.25
N SER A 75 11.63 -6.63 6.36
CA SER A 75 10.95 -5.81 7.38
C SER A 75 11.79 -4.64 7.90
N LYS A 76 13.13 -4.78 7.92
CA LYS A 76 14.07 -3.74 8.36
C LYS A 76 14.54 -2.80 7.24
N TRP A 77 14.09 -3.00 6.01
CA TRP A 77 14.42 -2.15 4.86
C TRP A 77 13.18 -1.58 4.20
N ALA A 78 13.20 -0.27 3.91
CA ALA A 78 12.06 0.46 3.33
C ALA A 78 10.71 0.16 4.03
N PRO A 79 10.60 0.43 5.36
CA PRO A 79 9.47 -0.02 6.16
C PRO A 79 8.15 0.73 5.88
N SER A 80 8.15 1.74 5.02
CA SER A 80 6.91 2.36 4.49
C SER A 80 6.17 1.47 3.50
N MET A 81 6.81 0.36 3.07
CA MET A 81 6.25 -0.67 2.21
C MET A 81 6.41 -2.03 2.87
N VAL A 82 5.32 -2.67 3.19
CA VAL A 82 5.26 -4.04 3.69
C VAL A 82 5.04 -4.98 2.52
N VAL A 83 5.85 -6.01 2.38
CA VAL A 83 5.68 -7.07 1.39
C VAL A 83 5.94 -8.43 2.02
N GLY A 84 5.14 -9.42 1.68
CA GLY A 84 5.29 -10.75 2.24
C GLY A 84 4.30 -11.75 1.68
N LEU A 85 4.46 -13.01 2.07
CA LEU A 85 3.59 -14.11 1.68
C LEU A 85 2.70 -14.55 2.85
N GLY A 86 1.48 -14.92 2.53
CA GLY A 86 0.52 -15.51 3.45
C GLY A 86 -0.44 -16.40 2.70
N ARG A 87 -1.51 -16.83 3.38
CA ARG A 87 -2.60 -17.57 2.73
C ARG A 87 -3.90 -16.81 2.84
N LEU A 88 -4.70 -16.92 1.81
CA LEU A 88 -6.07 -16.41 1.77
C LEU A 88 -6.96 -17.53 1.25
N SER A 89 -7.88 -17.99 2.10
CA SER A 89 -8.77 -19.13 1.83
C SER A 89 -8.01 -20.35 1.32
N GLY A 90 -6.90 -20.70 1.95
CA GLY A 90 -6.05 -21.86 1.66
C GLY A 90 -5.04 -21.67 0.54
N ARG A 91 -5.10 -20.58 -0.23
CA ARG A 91 -4.17 -20.32 -1.34
C ARG A 91 -3.09 -19.31 -0.94
N THR A 92 -1.86 -19.57 -1.31
CA THR A 92 -0.76 -18.61 -1.16
C THR A 92 -1.03 -17.35 -1.97
N VAL A 93 -0.89 -16.19 -1.31
CA VAL A 93 -0.98 -14.87 -1.91
C VAL A 93 0.23 -14.03 -1.49
N GLY A 94 0.65 -13.14 -2.37
CA GLY A 94 1.59 -12.08 -2.04
C GLY A 94 0.82 -10.85 -1.58
N VAL A 95 1.20 -10.30 -0.44
CA VAL A 95 0.64 -9.04 0.06
C VAL A 95 1.65 -7.93 -0.13
N LEU A 96 1.17 -6.79 -0.62
CA LEU A 96 1.93 -5.56 -0.78
C LEU A 96 1.11 -4.43 -0.19
N ALA A 97 1.63 -3.74 0.82
CA ALA A 97 0.87 -2.74 1.57
C ALA A 97 1.69 -1.49 1.87
N ASN A 98 1.08 -0.30 1.75
CA ASN A 98 1.66 0.90 2.32
C ASN A 98 1.52 0.84 3.85
N ASN A 99 2.58 1.25 4.58
CA ASN A 99 2.53 1.38 6.03
C ASN A 99 2.51 2.85 6.45
N PRO A 100 1.35 3.43 6.78
CA PRO A 100 1.23 4.83 7.17
C PRO A 100 2.01 5.20 8.42
N LEU A 101 2.34 4.23 9.28
CA LEU A 101 3.20 4.46 10.45
C LEU A 101 4.61 4.92 10.05
N ARG A 102 5.04 4.66 8.83
CA ARG A 102 6.34 5.03 8.29
C ARG A 102 6.18 5.97 7.10
N LEU A 103 6.76 7.15 7.19
CA LEU A 103 6.69 8.19 6.15
C LEU A 103 5.25 8.50 5.68
N GLY A 104 4.24 8.30 6.54
CA GLY A 104 2.83 8.45 6.16
C GLY A 104 2.36 7.51 5.04
N GLY A 105 3.07 6.41 4.79
CA GLY A 105 2.80 5.51 3.67
C GLY A 105 3.33 5.97 2.32
N CYS A 106 4.08 7.10 2.26
CA CYS A 106 4.65 7.60 1.01
C CYS A 106 5.54 6.56 0.32
N LEU A 107 5.48 6.58 -1.02
CA LEU A 107 6.46 5.88 -1.84
C LEU A 107 7.75 6.69 -1.92
N ASN A 108 8.87 6.04 -1.72
CA ASN A 108 10.20 6.57 -1.97
C ASN A 108 11.01 5.63 -2.88
N SER A 109 12.23 5.99 -3.17
CA SER A 109 13.12 5.20 -4.04
C SER A 109 13.26 3.75 -3.59
N GLU A 110 13.46 3.52 -2.30
CA GLU A 110 13.70 2.19 -1.74
C GLU A 110 12.43 1.36 -1.66
N SER A 111 11.31 1.96 -1.23
CA SER A 111 10.02 1.27 -1.16
C SER A 111 9.51 0.85 -2.53
N ALA A 112 9.73 1.67 -3.56
CA ALA A 112 9.41 1.32 -4.93
C ALA A 112 10.27 0.16 -5.45
N GLU A 113 11.56 0.11 -5.12
CA GLU A 113 12.43 -1.04 -5.49
C GLU A 113 12.04 -2.31 -4.74
N LYS A 114 11.75 -2.22 -3.44
CA LYS A 114 11.26 -3.35 -2.63
C LYS A 114 10.00 -3.95 -3.23
N ALA A 115 9.01 -3.09 -3.50
CA ALA A 115 7.75 -3.47 -4.10
C ALA A 115 7.93 -4.09 -5.49
N ALA A 116 8.71 -3.46 -6.37
CA ALA A 116 8.95 -3.96 -7.72
C ALA A 116 9.58 -5.36 -7.74
N ARG A 117 10.58 -5.60 -6.88
CA ARG A 117 11.21 -6.92 -6.75
C ARG A 117 10.21 -7.97 -6.28
N PHE A 118 9.38 -7.63 -5.31
CA PHE A 118 8.38 -8.54 -4.76
C PHE A 118 7.28 -8.86 -5.77
N VAL A 119 6.77 -7.88 -6.51
CA VAL A 119 5.80 -8.10 -7.59
C VAL A 119 6.36 -9.08 -8.63
N ARG A 120 7.61 -8.89 -9.06
CA ARG A 120 8.27 -9.78 -10.03
C ARG A 120 8.49 -11.19 -9.45
N LEU A 121 8.82 -11.30 -8.17
CA LEU A 121 8.92 -12.59 -7.49
C LEU A 121 7.57 -13.33 -7.55
N CYS A 122 6.49 -12.69 -7.12
CA CYS A 122 5.15 -13.28 -7.15
C CYS A 122 4.74 -13.68 -8.57
N ASN A 123 5.00 -12.81 -9.54
CA ASN A 123 4.71 -13.11 -10.95
C ASN A 123 5.48 -14.33 -11.45
N ALA A 124 6.77 -14.44 -11.12
CA ALA A 124 7.61 -15.58 -11.54
C ALA A 124 7.13 -16.93 -10.97
N PHE A 125 6.54 -16.91 -9.77
CA PHE A 125 5.99 -18.11 -9.13
C PHE A 125 4.48 -18.32 -9.33
N GLY A 126 3.80 -17.46 -10.08
CA GLY A 126 2.35 -17.57 -10.32
C GLY A 126 1.52 -17.28 -9.06
N ILE A 127 2.04 -16.48 -8.13
CA ILE A 127 1.39 -16.13 -6.86
C ILE A 127 0.53 -14.87 -7.07
N PRO A 128 -0.80 -14.94 -6.84
CA PRO A 128 -1.68 -13.77 -6.91
C PRO A 128 -1.29 -12.70 -5.89
N LEU A 129 -1.58 -11.44 -6.21
CA LEU A 129 -1.24 -10.30 -5.36
C LEU A 129 -2.48 -9.64 -4.76
N VAL A 130 -2.38 -9.31 -3.47
CA VAL A 130 -3.28 -8.41 -2.75
C VAL A 130 -2.50 -7.14 -2.42
N VAL A 131 -3.00 -6.00 -2.90
CA VAL A 131 -2.35 -4.69 -2.74
C VAL A 131 -3.23 -3.82 -1.86
N ILE A 132 -2.75 -3.50 -0.66
CA ILE A 132 -3.46 -2.65 0.31
C ILE A 132 -2.86 -1.25 0.23
N VAL A 133 -3.71 -0.25 -0.03
CA VAL A 133 -3.25 1.09 -0.36
C VAL A 133 -3.77 2.14 0.60
N ASP A 134 -2.83 2.85 1.21
CA ASP A 134 -3.04 4.11 1.92
C ASP A 134 -1.79 4.98 1.67
N VAL A 135 -1.81 5.75 0.58
CA VAL A 135 -0.62 6.46 0.10
C VAL A 135 -0.93 7.90 -0.30
N PRO A 136 -0.27 8.89 0.32
CA PRO A 136 -0.46 10.30 -0.04
C PRO A 136 0.30 10.72 -1.31
N GLY A 137 1.18 9.87 -1.83
CA GLY A 137 1.98 10.17 -3.01
C GLY A 137 3.40 9.62 -2.93
N TYR A 138 4.23 10.05 -3.86
CA TYR A 138 5.68 9.90 -3.75
C TYR A 138 6.25 10.93 -2.77
N LEU A 139 7.24 10.53 -1.98
CA LEU A 139 7.92 11.44 -1.06
C LEU A 139 8.67 12.51 -1.86
N PRO A 140 8.35 13.79 -1.66
CA PRO A 140 9.05 14.88 -2.35
C PRO A 140 10.40 15.19 -1.65
N GLY A 141 11.30 15.83 -2.36
CA GLY A 141 12.53 16.35 -1.79
C GLY A 141 13.74 16.14 -2.67
N VAL A 142 14.73 17.01 -2.52
CA VAL A 142 15.98 16.99 -3.28
C VAL A 142 16.70 15.65 -3.14
N ASP A 143 16.75 15.11 -1.93
CA ASP A 143 17.39 13.81 -1.66
C ASP A 143 16.69 12.66 -2.40
N GLN A 144 15.37 12.74 -2.58
CA GLN A 144 14.61 11.75 -3.35
C GLN A 144 14.92 11.86 -4.85
N GLU A 145 15.05 13.08 -5.37
CA GLU A 145 15.45 13.31 -6.77
C GLU A 145 16.87 12.78 -7.01
N TRP A 146 17.83 13.13 -6.16
CA TRP A 146 19.20 12.59 -6.22
C TRP A 146 19.24 11.07 -6.02
N GLY A 147 18.39 10.54 -5.14
CA GLY A 147 18.19 9.10 -4.93
C GLY A 147 17.55 8.39 -6.12
N GLY A 148 17.10 9.14 -7.14
CA GLY A 148 16.54 8.60 -8.38
C GLY A 148 15.12 8.07 -8.21
N VAL A 149 14.26 8.77 -7.46
CA VAL A 149 12.87 8.38 -7.16
C VAL A 149 12.06 8.14 -8.43
N VAL A 150 12.26 8.94 -9.49
CA VAL A 150 11.56 8.77 -10.77
C VAL A 150 11.95 7.44 -11.42
N ARG A 151 13.25 7.18 -11.55
CA ARG A 151 13.76 5.95 -12.18
C ARG A 151 13.42 4.69 -11.36
N ARG A 152 13.53 4.77 -10.04
CA ARG A 152 13.21 3.64 -9.15
C ARG A 152 11.69 3.43 -9.03
N GLY A 153 10.92 4.52 -9.00
CA GLY A 153 9.46 4.48 -9.07
C GLY A 153 8.94 3.86 -10.36
N ALA A 154 9.59 4.16 -11.49
CA ALA A 154 9.27 3.55 -12.78
C ALA A 154 9.44 2.01 -12.79
N LYS A 155 10.36 1.46 -11.97
CA LYS A 155 10.49 -0.01 -11.83
C LYS A 155 9.23 -0.65 -11.27
N LEU A 156 8.54 0.01 -10.34
CA LEU A 156 7.28 -0.50 -9.79
C LEU A 156 6.17 -0.48 -10.83
N LEU A 157 6.05 0.63 -11.57
CA LEU A 157 5.12 0.74 -12.71
C LEU A 157 5.35 -0.39 -13.71
N HIS A 158 6.60 -0.60 -14.09
CA HIS A 158 6.98 -1.65 -15.04
C HIS A 158 6.66 -3.05 -14.50
N ALA A 159 6.99 -3.32 -13.23
CA ALA A 159 6.72 -4.62 -12.60
C ALA A 159 5.23 -4.96 -12.60
N PHE A 160 4.36 -4.00 -12.29
CA PHE A 160 2.92 -4.21 -12.38
C PHE A 160 2.41 -4.30 -13.83
N GLY A 161 2.99 -3.53 -14.76
CA GLY A 161 2.63 -3.60 -16.16
C GLY A 161 2.95 -4.96 -16.82
N GLU A 162 4.06 -5.60 -16.38
CA GLU A 162 4.47 -6.92 -16.86
C GLU A 162 3.77 -8.09 -16.15
N ALA A 163 3.27 -7.88 -14.92
CA ALA A 163 2.75 -8.97 -14.12
C ALA A 163 1.45 -9.54 -14.71
N GLU A 164 1.41 -10.86 -14.92
CA GLU A 164 0.30 -11.62 -15.47
C GLU A 164 -0.58 -12.27 -14.40
N VAL A 165 -0.07 -12.39 -13.16
CA VAL A 165 -0.84 -12.96 -12.05
C VAL A 165 -2.05 -12.10 -11.69
N PRO A 166 -3.15 -12.69 -11.19
CA PRO A 166 -4.26 -11.92 -10.66
C PRO A 166 -3.82 -10.95 -9.58
N ARG A 167 -4.29 -9.70 -9.67
CA ARG A 167 -3.91 -8.62 -8.75
C ARG A 167 -5.14 -7.85 -8.32
N VAL A 168 -5.39 -7.84 -7.04
CA VAL A 168 -6.52 -7.13 -6.43
C VAL A 168 -5.98 -5.99 -5.57
N THR A 169 -6.53 -4.80 -5.76
CA THR A 169 -6.19 -3.62 -4.96
C THR A 169 -7.35 -3.27 -4.03
N LEU A 170 -7.04 -2.97 -2.79
CA LEU A 170 -7.93 -2.42 -1.80
C LEU A 170 -7.40 -1.06 -1.34
N VAL A 171 -8.12 0.00 -1.64
CA VAL A 171 -7.84 1.35 -1.12
C VAL A 171 -8.56 1.49 0.21
N THR A 172 -7.79 1.62 1.28
CA THR A 172 -8.35 1.65 2.64
C THR A 172 -8.65 3.05 3.13
N ARG A 173 -7.86 4.06 2.72
CA ARG A 173 -8.06 5.43 3.20
C ARG A 173 -7.81 6.47 2.11
N LYS A 174 -6.61 6.49 1.51
CA LYS A 174 -6.29 7.47 0.45
C LYS A 174 -5.32 6.90 -0.58
N ILE A 175 -5.45 7.41 -1.79
CA ILE A 175 -4.53 7.13 -2.89
C ILE A 175 -4.43 8.36 -3.80
N TYR A 176 -3.27 9.06 -3.77
CA TYR A 176 -3.11 10.33 -4.44
C TYR A 176 -2.04 10.33 -5.53
N GLY A 177 -2.30 11.12 -6.56
CA GLY A 177 -1.35 11.51 -7.59
C GLY A 177 -0.72 10.35 -8.36
N GLY A 178 0.59 10.43 -8.62
CA GLY A 178 1.33 9.37 -9.32
C GLY A 178 1.37 8.03 -8.58
N ALA A 179 1.22 8.04 -7.26
CA ALA A 179 1.13 6.82 -6.47
C ALA A 179 -0.18 6.04 -6.76
N TYR A 180 -1.27 6.73 -7.13
CA TYR A 180 -2.48 6.08 -7.63
C TYR A 180 -2.19 5.12 -8.78
N ILE A 181 -1.38 5.55 -9.72
CA ILE A 181 -1.02 4.71 -10.88
C ILE A 181 -0.08 3.59 -10.41
N ALA A 182 0.97 3.94 -9.63
CA ALA A 182 2.04 3.04 -9.25
C ALA A 182 1.60 1.87 -8.36
N MET A 183 0.57 2.07 -7.52
CA MET A 183 0.05 1.07 -6.59
C MET A 183 -1.02 0.17 -7.22
N ASN A 184 -0.67 -0.45 -8.35
CA ASN A 184 -1.52 -1.42 -9.06
C ASN A 184 -2.89 -0.84 -9.43
N SER A 185 -2.89 0.27 -10.14
CA SER A 185 -4.12 0.84 -10.68
C SER A 185 -4.75 -0.05 -11.76
N ARG A 186 -6.03 0.20 -12.02
CA ARG A 186 -6.74 -0.47 -13.11
C ARG A 186 -6.07 -0.25 -14.47
N SER A 187 -5.49 0.93 -14.69
CA SER A 187 -4.78 1.25 -15.93
C SER A 187 -3.49 0.44 -16.15
N LEU A 188 -2.90 -0.10 -15.08
CA LEU A 188 -1.78 -1.05 -15.15
C LEU A 188 -2.23 -2.52 -15.22
N GLY A 189 -3.53 -2.79 -15.41
CA GLY A 189 -4.05 -4.15 -15.55
C GLY A 189 -4.41 -4.83 -14.23
N ALA A 190 -4.70 -4.08 -13.15
CA ALA A 190 -5.26 -4.67 -11.94
C ALA A 190 -6.55 -5.45 -12.27
N THR A 191 -6.65 -6.68 -11.76
CA THR A 191 -7.82 -7.54 -11.99
C THR A 191 -9.09 -6.91 -11.42
N LYS A 192 -9.00 -6.37 -10.20
CA LYS A 192 -10.05 -5.61 -9.54
C LYS A 192 -9.41 -4.54 -8.65
N VAL A 193 -10.13 -3.43 -8.50
CA VAL A 193 -9.80 -2.36 -7.55
C VAL A 193 -11.05 -2.10 -6.72
N PHE A 194 -10.89 -2.18 -5.41
CA PHE A 194 -11.91 -1.85 -4.42
C PHE A 194 -11.45 -0.65 -3.61
N ALA A 195 -12.38 0.13 -3.16
CA ALA A 195 -12.14 1.21 -2.21
C ALA A 195 -13.18 1.13 -1.09
N TRP A 196 -12.77 1.45 0.12
CA TRP A 196 -13.73 1.61 1.22
C TRP A 196 -14.58 2.86 0.99
N PRO A 197 -15.79 2.94 1.56
CA PRO A 197 -16.73 4.02 1.25
C PRO A 197 -16.20 5.44 1.53
N ASP A 198 -15.29 5.56 2.49
CA ASP A 198 -14.64 6.81 2.92
C ASP A 198 -13.22 6.97 2.35
N ALA A 199 -12.84 6.12 1.39
CA ALA A 199 -11.53 6.22 0.76
C ALA A 199 -11.48 7.39 -0.24
N GLU A 200 -10.39 8.15 -0.18
CA GLU A 200 -10.16 9.30 -1.04
C GLU A 200 -9.26 8.92 -2.23
N VAL A 201 -9.78 9.13 -3.45
CA VAL A 201 -9.04 8.92 -4.70
C VAL A 201 -8.93 10.25 -5.44
N ALA A 202 -7.75 10.88 -5.44
CA ALA A 202 -7.58 12.21 -6.00
C ALA A 202 -6.16 12.44 -6.56
N VAL A 203 -5.98 13.56 -7.25
CA VAL A 203 -4.63 14.00 -7.66
C VAL A 203 -3.83 14.45 -6.45
N MET A 204 -4.50 15.10 -5.48
CA MET A 204 -3.93 15.54 -4.21
C MET A 204 -5.06 15.80 -3.21
N GLY A 205 -4.76 15.86 -1.92
CA GLY A 205 -5.76 16.19 -0.90
C GLY A 205 -6.36 17.59 -1.10
N ALA A 206 -7.63 17.75 -0.75
CA ALA A 206 -8.43 18.95 -1.01
C ALA A 206 -7.75 20.25 -0.53
N LYS A 207 -7.18 20.26 0.67
CA LYS A 207 -6.46 21.45 1.18
C LYS A 207 -5.28 21.86 0.29
N ALA A 208 -4.53 20.90 -0.24
CA ALA A 208 -3.42 21.19 -1.16
C ALA A 208 -3.92 21.69 -2.50
N ALA A 209 -4.99 21.09 -3.02
CA ALA A 209 -5.63 21.53 -4.28
C ALA A 209 -6.13 22.97 -4.18
N VAL A 210 -6.85 23.31 -3.11
CA VAL A 210 -7.34 24.67 -2.84
C VAL A 210 -6.18 25.67 -2.71
N GLY A 211 -5.10 25.30 -2.03
CA GLY A 211 -3.90 26.13 -1.92
C GLY A 211 -3.28 26.51 -3.28
N ILE A 212 -3.44 25.66 -4.29
CA ILE A 212 -2.99 25.90 -5.66
C ILE A 212 -4.04 26.66 -6.46
N LEU A 213 -5.28 26.17 -6.50
CA LEU A 213 -6.36 26.70 -7.32
C LEU A 213 -6.79 28.11 -6.87
N HIS A 214 -6.86 28.32 -5.56
CA HIS A 214 -7.31 29.57 -4.94
C HIS A 214 -6.17 30.42 -4.38
N LYS A 215 -4.91 30.18 -4.81
CA LYS A 215 -3.72 30.88 -4.32
C LYS A 215 -3.87 32.40 -4.29
N LYS A 216 -4.44 33.00 -5.34
CA LYS A 216 -4.63 34.46 -5.46
C LYS A 216 -5.68 34.95 -4.47
N THR A 217 -6.79 34.24 -4.32
CA THR A 217 -7.88 34.57 -3.40
C THR A 217 -7.39 34.50 -1.96
N LEU A 218 -6.71 33.41 -1.59
CA LEU A 218 -6.14 33.24 -0.27
C LEU A 218 -5.07 34.29 0.07
N ALA A 219 -4.27 34.69 -0.92
CA ALA A 219 -3.27 35.75 -0.73
C ALA A 219 -3.90 37.13 -0.52
N ALA A 220 -5.07 37.40 -1.13
CA ALA A 220 -5.81 38.65 -0.97
C ALA A 220 -6.65 38.74 0.30
N THR A 221 -6.88 37.58 0.99
CA THR A 221 -7.68 37.48 2.22
C THR A 221 -6.83 37.86 3.45
N PRO A 222 -7.37 38.65 4.41
CA PRO A 222 -6.70 38.92 5.66
C PRO A 222 -6.22 37.67 6.37
N GLU A 223 -5.08 37.73 7.04
CA GLU A 223 -4.45 36.57 7.68
C GLU A 223 -5.36 35.90 8.72
N SER A 224 -6.16 36.70 9.43
CA SER A 224 -7.14 36.21 10.42
C SER A 224 -8.31 35.39 9.84
N GLU A 225 -8.62 35.56 8.55
CA GLU A 225 -9.75 34.92 7.88
C GLU A 225 -9.29 33.82 6.89
N ARG A 226 -7.99 33.81 6.59
CA ARG A 226 -7.42 32.94 5.55
C ARG A 226 -7.61 31.46 5.83
N GLU A 227 -7.43 31.04 7.08
CA GLU A 227 -7.56 29.63 7.46
C GLU A 227 -9.01 29.16 7.37
N ALA A 228 -9.96 29.98 7.82
CA ALA A 228 -11.39 29.67 7.74
C ALA A 228 -11.85 29.55 6.26
N LEU A 229 -11.45 30.50 5.41
CA LEU A 229 -11.73 30.43 3.98
C LEU A 229 -11.09 29.23 3.31
N HIS A 230 -9.87 28.88 3.71
CA HIS A 230 -9.17 27.70 3.17
C HIS A 230 -9.88 26.39 3.55
N GLU A 231 -10.42 26.30 4.75
CA GLU A 231 -11.21 25.15 5.19
C GLU A 231 -12.55 25.05 4.49
N GLU A 232 -13.24 26.18 4.31
CA GLU A 232 -14.50 26.24 3.58
C GLU A 232 -14.35 25.78 2.12
N LEU A 233 -13.35 26.31 1.42
CA LEU A 233 -13.04 25.92 0.04
C LEU A 233 -12.60 24.46 -0.07
N ALA A 234 -11.87 23.94 0.93
CA ALA A 234 -11.47 22.53 0.95
C ALA A 234 -12.68 21.61 1.10
N ALA A 235 -13.61 21.94 2.01
CA ALA A 235 -14.85 21.18 2.20
C ALA A 235 -15.79 21.24 0.97
N GLU A 236 -15.76 22.35 0.23
CA GLU A 236 -16.48 22.44 -1.05
C GLU A 236 -15.83 21.56 -2.11
N HIS A 237 -14.51 21.57 -2.20
CA HIS A 237 -13.75 20.74 -3.14
C HIS A 237 -13.96 19.24 -2.89
N GLU A 238 -14.00 18.80 -1.64
CA GLU A 238 -14.28 17.42 -1.26
C GLU A 238 -15.68 16.93 -1.68
N ARG A 239 -16.65 17.84 -1.75
CA ARG A 239 -18.02 17.49 -2.20
C ARG A 239 -18.16 17.32 -3.71
N ILE A 240 -17.23 17.87 -4.48
CA ILE A 240 -17.26 17.85 -5.94
C ILE A 240 -16.35 16.74 -6.50
N ALA A 241 -15.34 16.30 -5.76
CA ALA A 241 -14.39 15.27 -6.15
C ALA A 241 -14.90 13.86 -5.80
#